data_25d1e4ccf830e121edadf2e44078eebb
#
_entry.id   25d1e4ccf830e121edadf2e44078eebb
#
_cell.length_a   1.000
_cell.length_b   1.000
_cell.length_c   1.000
_cell.angle_alpha   90.00
_cell.angle_beta   90.00
_cell.angle_gamma   90.00
#
_symmetry.space_group_name_H-M   'P 1'
#
loop_
_entity.id
_entity.type
_entity.pdbx_description
1 polymer ?
#
loop_
_entity_poly.entity_id
_entity_poly.type
_entity_poly.pdbx_seq_one_letter_code
_entity_poly.pdbx_strand_id
1 'polypeptide(L)'
;MNALGSAILILTALWHGLATWHFGFHPARTLAVTTSERPVSPIAMELFRFLAGLNLALVALALLSLTQPPGARLVAFAVLALANATQLLLDARVRRLGLAHGALFAQILAGDAVFTAANGAAAMIVLATA
;
A
#
# COMPACT_ATOMS: atom_id res chain seq x y z
N MET A 1 3.80 -3.07 24.85
CA MET A 1 3.48 -2.85 23.43
C MET A 1 4.17 -1.57 23.00
N ASN A 2 5.04 -1.60 22.00
CA ASN A 2 5.70 -0.38 21.53
C ASN A 2 4.67 0.49 20.79
N ALA A 3 4.33 1.65 21.36
CA ALA A 3 3.33 2.59 20.79
C ALA A 3 3.63 2.95 19.33
N LEU A 4 4.92 3.08 18.99
CA LEU A 4 5.37 3.38 17.63
C LEU A 4 4.96 2.28 16.63
N GLY A 5 5.20 1.01 16.97
CA GLY A 5 4.83 -0.11 16.07
C GLY A 5 3.31 -0.18 15.85
N SER A 6 2.51 0.07 16.89
CA SER A 6 1.05 0.11 16.75
C SER A 6 0.60 1.30 15.88
N ALA A 7 1.22 2.47 16.04
CA ALA A 7 0.92 3.64 15.20
C ALA A 7 1.24 3.36 13.72
N ILE A 8 2.38 2.72 13.42
CA ILE A 8 2.74 2.33 12.04
C ILE A 8 1.70 1.39 11.45
N LEU A 9 1.24 0.36 12.19
CA LEU A 9 0.22 -0.57 11.71
C LEU A 9 -1.12 0.14 11.42
N ILE A 10 -1.56 1.04 12.32
CA ILE A 10 -2.80 1.80 12.13
C ILE A 10 -2.69 2.70 10.89
N LEU A 11 -1.60 3.44 10.74
CA LEU A 11 -1.38 4.31 9.57
C LEU A 11 -1.29 3.51 8.27
N THR A 12 -0.63 2.34 8.30
CA THR A 12 -0.58 1.42 7.16
C THR A 12 -1.98 0.91 6.81
N ALA A 13 -2.81 0.54 7.81
CA ALA A 13 -4.19 0.14 7.57
C ALA A 13 -5.02 1.26 6.94
N LEU A 14 -4.86 2.50 7.40
CA LEU A 14 -5.53 3.67 6.80
C LEU A 14 -5.08 3.91 5.35
N TRP A 15 -3.78 3.79 5.06
CA TRP A 15 -3.23 3.93 3.72
C TRP A 15 -3.82 2.90 2.75
N HIS A 16 -3.78 1.62 3.10
CA HIS A 16 -4.36 0.56 2.27
C HIS A 16 -5.90 0.63 2.22
N GLY A 17 -6.56 1.11 3.28
CA GLY A 17 -7.99 1.38 3.29
C GLY A 17 -8.38 2.47 2.28
N LEU A 18 -7.60 3.53 2.18
CA LEU A 18 -7.79 4.58 1.18
C LEU A 18 -7.58 4.05 -0.24
N ALA A 19 -6.55 3.23 -0.46
CA ALA A 19 -6.32 2.56 -1.75
C ALA A 19 -7.49 1.63 -2.11
N THR A 20 -7.99 0.83 -1.14
CA THR A 20 -9.18 0.00 -1.32
C THR A 20 -10.40 0.82 -1.76
N TRP A 21 -10.62 1.97 -1.15
CA TRP A 21 -11.70 2.87 -1.51
C TRP A 21 -11.58 3.39 -2.94
N HIS A 22 -10.42 3.94 -3.30
CA HIS A 22 -10.20 4.50 -4.63
C HIS A 22 -10.26 3.44 -5.73
N PHE A 23 -9.62 2.30 -5.53
CA PHE A 23 -9.50 1.26 -6.55
C PHE A 23 -10.77 0.41 -6.65
N GLY A 24 -11.47 0.17 -5.54
CA GLY A 24 -12.66 -0.66 -5.51
C GLY A 24 -13.92 0.07 -5.96
N PHE A 25 -14.16 1.26 -5.40
CA PHE A 25 -15.41 1.99 -5.63
C PHE A 25 -15.33 3.04 -6.73
N HIS A 26 -14.12 3.55 -7.03
CA HIS A 26 -13.91 4.62 -8.01
C HIS A 26 -12.84 4.29 -9.06
N PRO A 27 -12.75 3.06 -9.61
CA PRO A 27 -11.65 2.66 -10.49
C PRO A 27 -11.56 3.52 -11.76
N ALA A 28 -12.69 3.82 -12.41
CA ALA A 28 -12.72 4.64 -13.61
C ALA A 28 -12.21 6.06 -13.36
N ARG A 29 -12.63 6.68 -12.25
CA ARG A 29 -12.18 8.03 -11.86
C ARG A 29 -10.70 8.02 -11.51
N THR A 30 -10.23 7.04 -10.75
CA THR A 30 -8.83 6.92 -10.35
C THR A 30 -7.93 6.76 -11.57
N LEU A 31 -8.25 5.84 -12.48
CA LEU A 31 -7.55 5.67 -13.76
C LEU A 31 -7.56 6.95 -14.60
N ALA A 32 -8.72 7.63 -14.67
CA ALA A 32 -8.84 8.86 -15.44
C ALA A 32 -7.93 10.00 -14.95
N VAL A 33 -7.57 10.06 -13.69
CA VAL A 33 -6.69 11.12 -13.13
C VAL A 33 -5.25 10.69 -12.95
N THR A 34 -4.95 9.39 -13.08
CA THR A 34 -3.60 8.86 -12.89
C THR A 34 -2.93 8.37 -14.17
N THR A 35 -3.70 8.14 -15.25
CA THR A 35 -3.16 7.63 -16.52
C THR A 35 -3.57 8.50 -17.70
N SER A 36 -2.84 8.39 -18.82
CA SER A 36 -3.16 9.05 -20.08
C SER A 36 -4.08 8.22 -20.99
N GLU A 37 -4.39 6.97 -20.60
CA GLU A 37 -5.17 6.05 -21.42
C GLU A 37 -6.61 6.55 -21.59
N ARG A 38 -7.05 6.67 -22.83
CA ARG A 38 -8.44 7.06 -23.16
C ARG A 38 -8.92 6.28 -24.39
N PRO A 39 -10.11 5.67 -24.34
CA PRO A 39 -10.96 5.47 -23.14
C PRO A 39 -10.31 4.55 -22.11
N VAL A 40 -10.73 4.66 -20.84
CA VAL A 40 -10.26 3.76 -19.78
C VAL A 40 -10.68 2.33 -20.10
N SER A 41 -9.70 1.42 -20.13
CA SER A 41 -9.94 0.01 -20.44
C SER A 41 -10.82 -0.68 -19.37
N PRO A 42 -11.86 -1.45 -19.75
CA PRO A 42 -12.62 -2.28 -18.82
C PRO A 42 -11.74 -3.27 -18.05
N ILE A 43 -10.72 -3.84 -18.71
CA ILE A 43 -9.77 -4.75 -18.06
C ILE A 43 -8.97 -4.01 -16.98
N ALA A 44 -8.52 -2.79 -17.25
CA ALA A 44 -7.82 -1.98 -16.26
C ALA A 44 -8.71 -1.69 -15.03
N MET A 45 -10.00 -1.45 -15.23
CA MET A 45 -10.95 -1.26 -14.12
C MET A 45 -11.09 -2.51 -13.25
N GLU A 46 -11.15 -3.70 -13.86
CA GLU A 46 -11.23 -4.96 -13.11
C GLU A 46 -9.91 -5.26 -12.37
N LEU A 47 -8.75 -4.97 -12.97
CA LEU A 47 -7.47 -5.07 -12.29
C LEU A 47 -7.38 -4.13 -11.08
N PHE A 48 -7.94 -2.92 -11.16
CA PHE A 48 -8.02 -2.01 -10.02
C PHE A 48 -8.92 -2.55 -8.91
N ARG A 49 -10.06 -3.18 -9.24
CA ARG A 49 -10.91 -3.86 -8.24
C ARG A 49 -10.19 -5.04 -7.59
N PHE A 50 -9.43 -5.79 -8.36
CA PHE A 50 -8.57 -6.86 -7.81
C PHE A 50 -7.51 -6.28 -6.85
N LEU A 51 -6.84 -5.20 -7.22
CA LEU A 51 -5.90 -4.49 -6.33
C LEU A 51 -6.59 -3.98 -5.06
N ALA A 52 -7.85 -3.54 -5.13
CA ALA A 52 -8.62 -3.17 -3.95
C ALA A 52 -8.79 -4.34 -2.98
N GLY A 53 -9.07 -5.53 -3.49
CA GLY A 53 -9.14 -6.75 -2.69
C GLY A 53 -7.82 -7.09 -1.99
N LEU A 54 -6.69 -6.95 -2.70
CA LEU A 54 -5.37 -7.13 -2.10
C LEU A 54 -5.06 -6.08 -1.03
N ASN A 55 -5.39 -4.82 -1.26
CA ASN A 55 -5.23 -3.76 -0.27
C ASN A 55 -6.10 -4.02 0.97
N LEU A 56 -7.33 -4.52 0.80
CA LEU A 56 -8.19 -4.90 1.92
C LEU A 56 -7.57 -6.04 2.76
N ALA A 57 -6.93 -7.01 2.13
CA ALA A 57 -6.20 -8.06 2.85
C ALA A 57 -5.02 -7.49 3.66
N LEU A 58 -4.30 -6.47 3.14
CA LEU A 58 -3.24 -5.78 3.88
C LEU A 58 -3.80 -4.94 5.04
N VAL A 59 -4.99 -4.34 4.90
CA VAL A 59 -5.72 -3.71 6.02
C VAL A 59 -5.97 -4.73 7.12
N ALA A 60 -6.53 -5.89 6.77
CA ALA A 60 -6.82 -6.95 7.73
C ALA A 60 -5.55 -7.45 8.42
N LEU A 61 -4.47 -7.66 7.67
CA LEU A 61 -3.17 -8.06 8.23
C LEU A 61 -2.66 -7.04 9.25
N ALA A 62 -2.67 -5.74 8.91
CA ALA A 62 -2.21 -4.67 9.79
C ALA A 62 -3.04 -4.60 11.08
N LEU A 63 -4.38 -4.64 10.97
CA LEU A 63 -5.28 -4.55 12.13
C LEU A 63 -5.19 -5.79 13.03
N LEU A 64 -5.18 -6.99 12.46
CA LEU A 64 -5.04 -8.24 13.22
C LEU A 64 -3.69 -8.31 13.96
N SER A 65 -2.64 -7.72 13.38
CA SER A 65 -1.32 -7.68 13.99
C SER A 65 -1.24 -6.79 15.24
N LEU A 66 -2.20 -5.88 15.45
CA LEU A 66 -2.24 -5.05 16.66
C LEU A 66 -2.40 -5.88 17.94
N THR A 67 -3.07 -7.02 17.85
CA THR A 67 -3.31 -7.92 19.00
C THR A 67 -2.27 -9.02 19.16
N GLN A 68 -1.32 -9.12 18.21
CA GLN A 68 -0.33 -10.19 18.19
C GLN A 68 0.90 -9.87 19.04
N PRO A 69 1.62 -10.89 19.52
CA PRO A 69 2.89 -10.73 20.22
C PRO A 69 3.97 -10.16 19.26
N PRO A 70 5.06 -9.57 19.80
CA PRO A 70 6.08 -8.88 18.99
C PRO A 70 6.65 -9.72 17.83
N GLY A 71 6.97 -11.00 18.08
CA GLY A 71 7.53 -11.87 17.05
C GLY A 71 6.58 -12.11 15.86
N ALA A 72 5.28 -12.24 16.09
CA ALA A 72 4.30 -12.37 15.02
C ALA A 72 4.13 -11.06 14.23
N ARG A 73 4.34 -9.90 14.87
CA ARG A 73 4.33 -8.59 14.20
C ARG A 73 5.51 -8.41 13.25
N LEU A 74 6.64 -9.05 13.49
CA LEU A 74 7.77 -9.05 12.56
C LEU A 74 7.35 -9.52 11.17
N VAL A 75 6.61 -10.64 11.11
CA VAL A 75 6.09 -11.17 9.84
C VAL A 75 5.16 -10.16 9.16
N ALA A 76 4.24 -9.55 9.92
CA ALA A 76 3.32 -8.56 9.38
C ALA A 76 4.07 -7.33 8.81
N PHE A 77 5.01 -6.77 9.56
CA PHE A 77 5.82 -5.65 9.09
C PHE A 77 6.64 -6.00 7.85
N ALA A 78 7.24 -7.20 7.81
CA ALA A 78 7.99 -7.66 6.64
C ALA A 78 7.09 -7.79 5.40
N VAL A 79 5.91 -8.40 5.54
CA VAL A 79 4.94 -8.55 4.45
C VAL A 79 4.45 -7.18 3.96
N LEU A 80 4.10 -6.28 4.88
CA LEU A 80 3.63 -4.93 4.55
C LEU A 80 4.74 -4.10 3.86
N ALA A 81 5.99 -4.19 4.35
CA ALA A 81 7.13 -3.54 3.71
C ALA A 81 7.35 -4.07 2.28
N LEU A 82 7.31 -5.39 2.09
CA LEU A 82 7.49 -6.02 0.78
C LEU A 82 6.36 -5.64 -0.19
N ALA A 83 5.11 -5.63 0.27
CA ALA A 83 3.96 -5.25 -0.54
C ALA A 83 4.09 -3.80 -1.04
N ASN A 84 4.39 -2.86 -0.13
CA ASN A 84 4.59 -1.45 -0.48
C ASN A 84 5.83 -1.25 -1.38
N ALA A 85 6.93 -1.96 -1.13
CA ALA A 85 8.12 -1.91 -1.99
C ALA A 85 7.84 -2.40 -3.41
N THR A 86 7.07 -3.47 -3.55
CA THR A 86 6.65 -4.01 -4.85
C THR A 86 5.78 -2.99 -5.59
N GLN A 87 4.79 -2.41 -4.92
CA GLN A 87 3.95 -1.36 -5.49
C GLN A 87 4.79 -0.16 -5.92
N LEU A 88 5.67 0.34 -5.04
CA LEU A 88 6.58 1.46 -5.32
C LEU A 88 7.43 1.21 -6.58
N LEU A 89 8.00 0.01 -6.73
CA LEU A 89 8.82 -0.33 -7.90
C LEU A 89 8.00 -0.36 -9.19
N LEU A 90 6.79 -0.93 -9.15
CA LEU A 90 5.88 -0.96 -10.28
C LEU A 90 5.43 0.45 -10.67
N ASP A 91 5.04 1.26 -9.72
CA ASP A 91 4.59 2.63 -9.93
C ASP A 91 5.72 3.53 -10.47
N ALA A 92 6.93 3.38 -9.93
CA ALA A 92 8.12 4.07 -10.45
C ALA A 92 8.41 3.67 -11.91
N ARG A 93 8.23 2.39 -12.25
CA ARG A 93 8.37 1.90 -13.63
C ARG A 93 7.30 2.50 -14.55
N VAL A 94 6.04 2.45 -14.14
CA VAL A 94 4.91 2.99 -14.92
C VAL A 94 5.09 4.50 -15.16
N ARG A 95 5.57 5.23 -14.14
CA ARG A 95 5.91 6.66 -14.27
C ARG A 95 7.04 6.90 -15.27
N ARG A 96 8.13 6.09 -15.21
CA ARG A 96 9.26 6.21 -16.16
C ARG A 96 8.83 5.97 -17.61
N LEU A 97 7.85 5.10 -17.82
CA LEU A 97 7.28 4.81 -19.13
C LEU A 97 6.30 5.90 -19.60
N GLY A 98 6.04 6.93 -18.81
CA GLY A 98 5.08 7.98 -19.14
C GLY A 98 3.61 7.54 -19.13
N LEU A 99 3.31 6.37 -18.58
CA LEU A 99 1.96 5.79 -18.57
C LEU A 99 1.10 6.31 -17.43
N ALA A 100 1.72 6.85 -16.38
CA ALA A 100 1.02 7.42 -15.23
C ALA A 100 1.56 8.80 -14.85
N HIS A 101 0.66 9.68 -14.40
CA HIS A 101 0.93 11.07 -14.09
C HIS A 101 -0.07 11.64 -13.07
N GLY A 102 0.09 12.92 -12.76
CA GLY A 102 -0.84 13.68 -11.93
C GLY A 102 -0.52 13.66 -10.44
N ALA A 103 -1.20 14.55 -9.70
CA ALA A 103 -0.94 14.75 -8.27
C ALA A 103 -1.32 13.51 -7.45
N LEU A 104 -2.44 12.85 -7.76
CA LEU A 104 -2.86 11.64 -7.06
C LEU A 104 -1.84 10.52 -7.23
N PHE A 105 -1.32 10.32 -8.46
CA PHE A 105 -0.29 9.31 -8.70
C PHE A 105 1.00 9.62 -7.94
N ALA A 106 1.42 10.89 -7.87
CA ALA A 106 2.58 11.30 -7.09
C ALA A 106 2.38 11.04 -5.58
N GLN A 107 1.16 11.23 -5.06
CA GLN A 107 0.82 10.90 -3.67
C GLN A 107 0.88 9.40 -3.40
N ILE A 108 0.37 8.56 -4.33
CA ILE A 108 0.47 7.10 -4.23
C ILE A 108 1.94 6.69 -4.15
N LEU A 109 2.76 7.14 -5.07
CA LEU A 109 4.19 6.82 -5.10
C LEU A 109 4.92 7.25 -3.82
N ALA A 110 4.63 8.45 -3.30
CA ALA A 110 5.20 8.95 -2.06
C ALA A 110 4.74 8.13 -0.84
N GLY A 111 3.46 7.77 -0.79
CA GLY A 111 2.90 6.94 0.28
C GLY A 111 3.54 5.56 0.32
N ASP A 112 3.67 4.90 -0.82
CA ASP A 112 4.30 3.58 -0.89
C ASP A 112 5.78 3.62 -0.46
N ALA A 113 6.51 4.70 -0.80
CA ALA A 113 7.88 4.90 -0.31
C ALA A 113 7.93 5.06 1.22
N VAL A 114 7.05 5.89 1.78
CA VAL A 114 6.96 6.13 3.23
C VAL A 114 6.60 4.84 3.97
N PHE A 115 5.59 4.09 3.51
CA PHE A 115 5.15 2.88 4.19
C PHE A 115 6.10 1.70 3.97
N THR A 116 6.84 1.64 2.86
CA THR A 116 7.98 0.72 2.69
C THR A 116 9.02 0.98 3.78
N ALA A 117 9.46 2.22 3.94
CA ALA A 117 10.47 2.59 4.92
C ALA A 117 9.99 2.38 6.37
N ALA A 118 8.77 2.80 6.69
CA ALA A 118 8.21 2.70 8.03
C ALA A 118 8.03 1.24 8.49
N ASN A 119 7.43 0.40 7.65
CA ASN A 119 7.25 -1.01 7.97
C ASN A 119 8.59 -1.77 7.98
N GLY A 120 9.52 -1.45 7.06
CA GLY A 120 10.87 -2.02 7.06
C GLY A 120 11.64 -1.67 8.34
N ALA A 121 11.64 -0.41 8.75
CA ALA A 121 12.26 0.02 10.00
C ALA A 121 11.61 -0.66 11.22
N ALA A 122 10.28 -0.77 11.26
CA ALA A 122 9.58 -1.45 12.34
C ALA A 122 9.97 -2.94 12.41
N ALA A 123 10.08 -3.63 11.28
CA ALA A 123 10.55 -5.01 11.22
C ALA A 123 11.97 -5.15 11.79
N MET A 124 12.89 -4.26 11.40
CA MET A 124 14.26 -4.26 11.90
C MET A 124 14.35 -4.00 13.41
N ILE A 125 13.53 -3.09 13.94
CA ILE A 125 13.47 -2.83 15.40
C ILE A 125 12.99 -4.07 16.14
N VAL A 126 11.92 -4.72 15.68
CA VAL A 126 11.42 -5.95 16.31
C VAL A 126 12.48 -7.05 16.27
N LEU A 127 13.16 -7.23 15.14
CA LEU A 127 14.23 -8.21 14.99
C LEU A 127 15.42 -7.96 15.94
N ALA A 128 15.79 -6.69 16.12
CA ALA A 128 16.92 -6.30 16.99
C ALA A 128 16.58 -6.41 18.49
N THR A 129 15.30 -6.49 18.86
CA THR A 129 14.84 -6.54 20.27
C THR A 129 14.26 -7.90 20.67
N ALA A 130 14.25 -8.88 19.77
CA ALA A 130 13.79 -10.26 20.00
C ALA A 130 14.93 -11.12 20.54
#